data_2c0229f3040650d2087bc9fc9020b791
#
_entry.id   2c0229f3040650d2087bc9fc9020b791
#
_cell.length_a   1.000
_cell.length_b   1.000
_cell.length_c   1.000
_cell.angle_alpha   90.00
_cell.angle_beta   90.00
_cell.angle_gamma   90.00
#
_symmetry.space_group_name_H-M   'P 1'
#
loop_
_entity.id
_entity.type
_entity.pdbx_description
1 polymer ?
#
loop_
_entity_poly.entity_id
_entity_poly.type
_entity_poly.pdbx_seq_one_letter_code
_entity_poly.pdbx_strand_id
1 'polypeptide(L)'
;MKTNKKFFYKNKIFFVYLILYLISFFATFFIFIKNNISFVWNNDGVNQHFAILYDFNENIRQIKEKGFSTFQLNIGLGLDFIGQYTYYVLGDPFALISLLFPMYKLNYAYSLMVLLRMFLAGVAFIVFCRYNKKRDIPTLIGAISYAFCGFSIYAGIRHPYFLNAMILLPIILIGFEKLLRENKKILFIISIFLSSVVNYYFFYMLTIILAIYASVIYFYDYRKKGIKYFFRTLLKVAGCYLIGILLSGIVLVPTIHAFLNSARSDTETVTRFSGNYYQNFLMNHLNINGTSWMVIGLTSLFIPLLSVAFMNIKNNKKTITIFIIMVIMLLVPQIASDRKSVV
;
A
#
# COMPACT_ATOMS: atom_id res chain seq x y z
N MET A 1 3.27 -27.64 -28.76
CA MET A 1 2.27 -27.98 -27.73
C MET A 1 2.83 -28.29 -26.32
N LYS A 2 4.04 -28.88 -26.18
CA LYS A 2 4.64 -29.18 -24.84
C LYS A 2 5.03 -27.93 -24.02
N THR A 3 5.46 -26.85 -24.64
CA THR A 3 5.86 -25.58 -23.99
C THR A 3 4.69 -24.87 -23.32
N ASN A 4 3.50 -24.86 -23.93
CA ASN A 4 2.31 -24.22 -23.35
C ASN A 4 1.79 -24.93 -22.09
N LYS A 5 1.83 -26.28 -22.06
CA LYS A 5 1.42 -27.03 -20.86
C LYS A 5 2.32 -26.72 -19.65
N LYS A 6 3.65 -26.62 -19.86
CA LYS A 6 4.61 -26.31 -18.78
C LYS A 6 4.44 -24.87 -18.24
N PHE A 7 4.09 -23.91 -19.10
CA PHE A 7 3.75 -22.54 -18.73
C PHE A 7 2.47 -22.49 -17.88
N PHE A 8 1.41 -23.15 -18.31
CA PHE A 8 0.15 -23.23 -17.55
C PHE A 8 0.32 -23.89 -16.18
N TYR A 9 1.05 -24.99 -16.07
CA TYR A 9 1.31 -25.64 -14.79
C TYR A 9 2.10 -24.73 -13.83
N LYS A 10 3.08 -24.00 -14.35
CA LYS A 10 3.90 -23.07 -13.53
C LYS A 10 3.10 -21.87 -13.04
N ASN A 11 2.10 -21.43 -13.79
CA ASN A 11 1.31 -20.22 -13.51
C ASN A 11 -0.13 -20.51 -13.05
N LYS A 12 -0.48 -21.78 -12.80
CA LYS A 12 -1.83 -22.20 -12.38
C LYS A 12 -2.37 -21.38 -11.22
N ILE A 13 -1.54 -21.05 -10.25
CA ILE A 13 -1.95 -20.27 -9.07
C ILE A 13 -2.52 -18.90 -9.43
N PHE A 14 -1.97 -18.21 -10.43
CA PHE A 14 -2.46 -16.91 -10.85
C PHE A 14 -3.81 -16.98 -11.57
N PHE A 15 -4.04 -18.05 -12.34
CA PHE A 15 -5.34 -18.28 -12.97
C PHE A 15 -6.43 -18.62 -11.94
N VAL A 16 -6.08 -19.48 -10.97
CA VAL A 16 -7.01 -19.79 -9.86
C VAL A 16 -7.29 -18.53 -9.04
N TYR A 17 -6.25 -17.74 -8.75
CA TYR A 17 -6.41 -16.46 -8.05
C TYR A 17 -7.31 -15.50 -8.82
N LEU A 18 -7.14 -15.36 -10.15
CA LEU A 18 -7.98 -14.49 -10.97
C LEU A 18 -9.46 -14.88 -10.86
N ILE A 19 -9.77 -16.18 -10.96
CA ILE A 19 -11.15 -16.68 -10.83
C ILE A 19 -11.72 -16.38 -9.45
N LEU A 20 -10.96 -16.70 -8.39
CA LEU A 20 -11.38 -16.44 -7.01
C LEU A 20 -11.53 -14.94 -6.74
N TYR A 21 -10.63 -14.12 -7.29
CA TYR A 21 -10.72 -12.67 -7.21
C TYR A 21 -11.99 -12.14 -7.85
N LEU A 22 -12.32 -12.56 -9.06
CA LEU A 22 -13.53 -12.14 -9.75
C LEU A 22 -14.79 -12.55 -8.98
N ILE A 23 -14.86 -13.79 -8.49
CA ILE A 23 -15.99 -14.26 -7.67
C ILE A 23 -16.12 -13.38 -6.40
N SER A 24 -15.02 -13.15 -5.69
CA SER A 24 -15.01 -12.31 -4.48
C SER A 24 -15.38 -10.87 -4.77
N PHE A 25 -14.90 -10.32 -5.90
CA PHE A 25 -15.21 -8.98 -6.35
C PHE A 25 -16.71 -8.81 -6.64
N PHE A 26 -17.28 -9.70 -7.44
CA PHE A 26 -18.71 -9.66 -7.74
C PHE A 26 -19.57 -9.86 -6.50
N ALA A 27 -19.19 -10.75 -5.59
CA ALA A 27 -19.89 -10.95 -4.33
C ALA A 27 -19.85 -9.70 -3.43
N THR A 28 -18.67 -9.06 -3.30
CA THR A 28 -18.47 -7.89 -2.42
C THR A 28 -19.14 -6.64 -2.98
N PHE A 29 -19.03 -6.41 -4.29
CA PHE A 29 -19.49 -5.18 -4.94
C PHE A 29 -20.75 -5.35 -5.78
N PHE A 30 -21.51 -6.41 -5.56
CA PHE A 30 -22.73 -6.72 -6.30
C PHE A 30 -23.72 -5.55 -6.35
N ILE A 31 -23.92 -4.86 -5.22
CA ILE A 31 -24.84 -3.70 -5.12
C ILE A 31 -24.37 -2.55 -5.99
N PHE A 32 -23.06 -2.28 -6.05
CA PHE A 32 -22.48 -1.24 -6.89
C PHE A 32 -22.71 -1.55 -8.38
N ILE A 33 -22.47 -2.81 -8.77
CA ILE A 33 -22.64 -3.26 -10.16
C ILE A 33 -24.10 -3.22 -10.55
N LYS A 34 -24.99 -3.77 -9.73
CA LYS A 34 -26.44 -3.82 -9.99
C LYS A 34 -27.05 -2.43 -10.18
N ASN A 35 -26.60 -1.45 -9.39
CA ASN A 35 -27.14 -0.09 -9.42
C ASN A 35 -26.32 0.85 -10.29
N ASN A 36 -25.33 0.35 -11.03
CA ASN A 36 -24.42 1.14 -11.88
C ASN A 36 -23.74 2.30 -11.12
N ILE A 37 -23.33 2.06 -9.86
CA ILE A 37 -22.68 3.02 -8.99
C ILE A 37 -21.17 2.95 -9.22
N SER A 38 -20.51 4.11 -9.45
CA SER A 38 -19.05 4.19 -9.51
C SER A 38 -18.43 4.09 -8.12
N PHE A 39 -17.12 3.79 -8.05
CA PHE A 39 -16.36 3.80 -6.80
C PHE A 39 -15.96 5.22 -6.33
N VAL A 40 -16.44 6.25 -7.00
CA VAL A 40 -16.20 7.64 -6.58
C VAL A 40 -17.06 7.93 -5.34
N TRP A 41 -16.43 8.02 -4.19
CA TRP A 41 -17.11 8.26 -2.93
C TRP A 41 -17.67 9.70 -2.87
N ASN A 42 -18.90 9.83 -2.37
CA ASN A 42 -19.61 11.12 -2.29
C ASN A 42 -19.13 11.95 -1.07
N ASN A 43 -17.85 12.24 -1.00
CA ASN A 43 -17.17 13.16 -0.09
C ASN A 43 -15.80 13.47 -0.69
N ASP A 44 -14.69 13.07 -0.07
CA ASP A 44 -13.33 13.28 -0.58
C ASP A 44 -13.12 12.63 -1.97
N GLY A 45 -13.87 11.57 -2.28
CA GLY A 45 -13.86 10.96 -3.61
C GLY A 45 -14.21 11.96 -4.71
N VAL A 46 -15.32 12.67 -4.58
CA VAL A 46 -15.78 13.70 -5.55
C VAL A 46 -14.95 14.98 -5.40
N ASN A 47 -14.78 15.45 -4.15
CA ASN A 47 -14.20 16.76 -3.89
C ASN A 47 -12.69 16.83 -4.06
N GLN A 48 -11.98 15.69 -3.95
CA GLN A 48 -10.52 15.64 -4.02
C GLN A 48 -10.05 14.63 -5.06
N HIS A 49 -10.27 13.34 -4.85
CA HIS A 49 -9.62 12.29 -5.64
C HIS A 49 -10.02 12.29 -7.11
N PHE A 50 -11.32 12.39 -7.38
CA PHE A 50 -11.82 12.43 -8.75
C PHE A 50 -11.58 13.79 -9.41
N ALA A 51 -11.75 14.89 -8.67
CA ALA A 51 -11.47 16.23 -9.15
C ALA A 51 -10.00 16.38 -9.59
N ILE A 52 -9.05 15.88 -8.77
CA ILE A 52 -7.62 15.90 -9.09
C ILE A 52 -7.30 14.99 -10.27
N LEU A 53 -7.93 13.80 -10.35
CA LEU A 53 -7.76 12.93 -11.52
C LEU A 53 -8.30 13.57 -12.80
N TYR A 54 -9.42 14.26 -12.72
CA TYR A 54 -10.01 14.99 -13.84
C TYR A 54 -9.08 16.10 -14.32
N ASP A 55 -8.64 16.95 -13.41
CA ASP A 55 -7.73 18.06 -13.70
C ASP A 55 -6.38 17.57 -14.24
N PHE A 56 -5.81 16.50 -13.67
CA PHE A 56 -4.62 15.83 -14.20
C PHE A 56 -4.81 15.39 -15.67
N ASN A 57 -5.94 14.76 -15.99
CA ASN A 57 -6.25 14.33 -17.35
C ASN A 57 -6.38 15.52 -18.30
N GLU A 58 -7.05 16.59 -17.88
CA GLU A 58 -7.20 17.81 -18.66
C GLU A 58 -5.84 18.44 -18.96
N ASN A 59 -5.01 18.64 -17.94
CA ASN A 59 -3.68 19.22 -18.08
C ASN A 59 -2.77 18.41 -19.01
N ILE A 60 -2.73 17.08 -18.84
CA ILE A 60 -1.89 16.23 -19.70
C ILE A 60 -2.36 16.27 -21.16
N ARG A 61 -3.66 16.34 -21.44
CA ARG A 61 -4.21 16.41 -22.79
C ARG A 61 -3.92 17.76 -23.46
N GLN A 62 -3.93 18.83 -22.67
CA GLN A 62 -3.69 20.19 -23.16
C GLN A 62 -2.21 20.59 -23.19
N ILE A 63 -1.30 19.73 -22.74
CA ILE A 63 0.14 20.03 -22.62
C ILE A 63 0.77 20.43 -23.97
N LYS A 64 0.26 19.90 -25.08
CA LYS A 64 0.75 20.22 -26.43
C LYS A 64 0.34 21.63 -26.87
N GLU A 65 -0.79 22.13 -26.40
CA GLU A 65 -1.36 23.41 -26.77
C GLU A 65 -0.94 24.55 -25.83
N LYS A 66 -0.96 24.27 -24.52
CA LYS A 66 -0.72 25.24 -23.46
C LYS A 66 0.70 25.20 -22.88
N GLY A 67 1.49 24.19 -23.24
CA GLY A 67 2.78 23.91 -22.58
C GLY A 67 2.60 23.31 -21.19
N PHE A 68 3.72 22.97 -20.56
CA PHE A 68 3.74 22.49 -19.18
C PHE A 68 3.95 23.67 -18.22
N SER A 69 3.03 23.85 -17.28
CA SER A 69 3.19 24.81 -16.19
C SER A 69 3.32 24.08 -14.87
N THR A 70 4.32 24.43 -14.08
CA THR A 70 4.49 23.93 -12.70
C THR A 70 3.57 24.65 -11.72
N PHE A 71 2.97 25.76 -12.11
CA PHE A 71 2.07 26.57 -11.29
C PHE A 71 0.69 26.66 -11.94
N GLN A 72 -0.35 26.41 -11.16
CA GLN A 72 -1.74 26.42 -11.60
C GLN A 72 -2.57 27.38 -10.77
N LEU A 73 -3.22 28.34 -11.44
CA LEU A 73 -4.09 29.35 -10.81
C LEU A 73 -5.47 28.79 -10.44
N ASN A 74 -5.93 27.77 -11.14
CA ASN A 74 -7.29 27.21 -10.98
C ASN A 74 -7.47 26.35 -9.74
N ILE A 75 -6.38 26.03 -9.04
CA ILE A 75 -6.42 25.17 -7.85
C ILE A 75 -5.99 25.97 -6.64
N GLY A 76 -6.89 26.09 -5.65
CA GLY A 76 -6.58 26.61 -4.32
C GLY A 76 -5.95 28.02 -4.29
N LEU A 77 -6.36 28.94 -5.18
CA LEU A 77 -5.80 30.29 -5.32
C LEU A 77 -4.38 30.35 -5.93
N GLY A 78 -3.94 29.27 -6.55
CA GLY A 78 -2.62 29.14 -7.15
C GLY A 78 -1.72 28.21 -6.32
N LEU A 79 -1.48 27.03 -6.85
CA LEU A 79 -0.66 26.01 -6.21
C LEU A 79 0.37 25.43 -7.18
N ASP A 80 1.47 24.91 -6.59
CA ASP A 80 2.46 24.16 -7.33
C ASP A 80 1.91 22.80 -7.74
N PHE A 81 2.09 22.45 -9.01
CA PHE A 81 1.66 21.18 -9.60
C PHE A 81 2.22 19.96 -8.85
N ILE A 82 3.52 19.98 -8.55
CA ILE A 82 4.16 18.83 -7.88
C ILE A 82 3.60 18.68 -6.46
N GLY A 83 3.54 19.75 -5.68
CA GLY A 83 3.03 19.74 -4.31
C GLY A 83 1.59 19.24 -4.22
N GLN A 84 0.75 19.64 -5.18
CA GLN A 84 -0.68 19.28 -5.18
C GLN A 84 -0.94 17.84 -5.64
N TYR A 85 -0.25 17.37 -6.67
CA TYR A 85 -0.57 16.10 -7.32
C TYR A 85 0.20 14.89 -6.76
N THR A 86 1.29 15.12 -6.03
CA THR A 86 2.15 14.02 -5.54
C THR A 86 1.44 13.07 -4.59
N TYR A 87 0.49 13.58 -3.80
CA TYR A 87 -0.28 12.71 -2.88
C TYR A 87 -1.28 11.82 -3.60
N TYR A 88 -1.72 12.20 -4.80
CA TYR A 88 -2.83 11.56 -5.50
C TYR A 88 -2.40 10.84 -6.78
N VAL A 89 -2.05 11.59 -7.82
CA VAL A 89 -1.89 11.07 -9.18
C VAL A 89 -0.47 11.13 -9.71
N LEU A 90 0.33 12.09 -9.24
CA LEU A 90 1.71 12.24 -9.69
C LEU A 90 2.55 11.08 -9.15
N GLY A 91 3.16 10.32 -10.05
CA GLY A 91 3.92 9.12 -9.70
C GLY A 91 3.09 7.86 -9.52
N ASP A 92 1.76 7.95 -9.54
CA ASP A 92 0.88 6.78 -9.51
C ASP A 92 0.72 6.18 -10.92
N PRO A 93 1.25 4.96 -11.17
CA PRO A 93 1.16 4.37 -12.51
C PRO A 93 -0.28 4.08 -12.95
N PHE A 94 -1.21 3.93 -12.01
CA PHE A 94 -2.62 3.70 -12.33
C PHE A 94 -3.29 4.98 -12.87
N ALA A 95 -2.83 6.17 -12.47
CA ALA A 95 -3.37 7.41 -13.01
C ALA A 95 -3.17 7.51 -14.54
N LEU A 96 -2.10 6.89 -15.08
CA LEU A 96 -1.87 6.85 -16.52
C LEU A 96 -2.94 6.03 -17.26
N ILE A 97 -3.58 5.06 -16.60
CA ILE A 97 -4.68 4.28 -17.20
C ILE A 97 -5.88 5.18 -17.51
N SER A 98 -6.10 6.20 -16.70
CA SER A 98 -7.21 7.14 -16.92
C SER A 98 -7.10 7.92 -18.24
N LEU A 99 -5.88 8.13 -18.75
CA LEU A 99 -5.63 8.79 -20.03
C LEU A 99 -6.15 7.99 -21.24
N LEU A 100 -6.38 6.68 -21.07
CA LEU A 100 -6.96 5.81 -22.11
C LEU A 100 -8.48 6.01 -22.27
N PHE A 101 -9.12 6.68 -21.31
CA PHE A 101 -10.56 6.90 -21.30
C PHE A 101 -10.88 8.34 -21.72
N PRO A 102 -11.98 8.59 -22.47
CA PRO A 102 -12.44 9.94 -22.71
C PRO A 102 -12.91 10.60 -21.41
N MET A 103 -12.85 11.94 -21.33
CA MET A 103 -13.14 12.70 -20.11
C MET A 103 -14.50 12.35 -19.48
N TYR A 104 -15.54 12.17 -20.28
CA TYR A 104 -16.90 11.83 -19.81
C TYR A 104 -17.03 10.39 -19.25
N LYS A 105 -15.98 9.55 -19.37
CA LYS A 105 -15.93 8.19 -18.83
C LYS A 105 -14.87 8.01 -17.74
N LEU A 106 -14.35 9.07 -17.18
CA LEU A 106 -13.31 8.98 -16.13
C LEU A 106 -13.78 8.28 -14.85
N ASN A 107 -15.07 8.30 -14.54
CA ASN A 107 -15.66 7.55 -13.44
C ASN A 107 -15.49 6.03 -13.61
N TYR A 108 -15.57 5.52 -14.85
CA TYR A 108 -15.28 4.10 -15.14
C TYR A 108 -13.78 3.81 -15.03
N ALA A 109 -12.93 4.72 -15.51
CA ALA A 109 -11.49 4.60 -15.33
C ALA A 109 -11.11 4.55 -13.85
N TYR A 110 -11.70 5.43 -13.03
CA TYR A 110 -11.50 5.43 -11.58
C TYR A 110 -11.88 4.10 -10.94
N SER A 111 -13.06 3.56 -11.28
CA SER A 111 -13.53 2.27 -10.78
C SER A 111 -12.60 1.12 -11.22
N LEU A 112 -12.14 1.12 -12.48
CA LEU A 112 -11.18 0.14 -13.00
C LEU A 112 -9.83 0.22 -12.23
N MET A 113 -9.35 1.42 -11.93
CA MET A 113 -8.11 1.60 -11.17
C MET A 113 -8.21 1.02 -9.76
N VAL A 114 -9.36 1.16 -9.08
CA VAL A 114 -9.60 0.51 -7.78
C VAL A 114 -9.51 -1.01 -7.91
N LEU A 115 -10.24 -1.58 -8.86
CA LEU A 115 -10.25 -3.01 -9.14
C LEU A 115 -8.85 -3.56 -9.42
N LEU A 116 -8.09 -2.88 -10.28
CA LEU A 116 -6.73 -3.29 -10.63
C LEU A 116 -5.78 -3.24 -9.43
N ARG A 117 -5.88 -2.21 -8.58
CA ARG A 117 -5.05 -2.13 -7.36
C ARG A 117 -5.32 -3.27 -6.40
N MET A 118 -6.60 -3.57 -6.12
CA MET A 118 -6.97 -4.71 -5.27
C MET A 118 -6.45 -6.03 -5.84
N PHE A 119 -6.62 -6.24 -7.16
CA PHE A 119 -6.12 -7.43 -7.85
C PHE A 119 -4.60 -7.56 -7.73
N LEU A 120 -3.87 -6.49 -8.04
CA LEU A 120 -2.41 -6.48 -8.00
C LEU A 120 -1.85 -6.59 -6.58
N ALA A 121 -2.56 -6.12 -5.55
CA ALA A 121 -2.18 -6.35 -4.16
C ALA A 121 -2.11 -7.86 -3.85
N GLY A 122 -3.12 -8.62 -4.24
CA GLY A 122 -3.11 -10.08 -4.07
C GLY A 122 -2.07 -10.78 -4.95
N VAL A 123 -1.84 -10.31 -6.18
CA VAL A 123 -0.74 -10.82 -7.03
C VAL A 123 0.61 -10.59 -6.37
N ALA A 124 0.87 -9.39 -5.85
CA ALA A 124 2.13 -9.07 -5.14
C ALA A 124 2.32 -9.98 -3.91
N PHE A 125 1.23 -10.24 -3.16
CA PHE A 125 1.25 -11.18 -2.05
C PHE A 125 1.58 -12.61 -2.51
N ILE A 126 1.00 -13.11 -3.60
CA ILE A 126 1.32 -14.42 -4.17
C ILE A 126 2.80 -14.51 -4.53
N VAL A 127 3.34 -13.48 -5.20
CA VAL A 127 4.75 -13.44 -5.60
C VAL A 127 5.66 -13.50 -4.37
N PHE A 128 5.33 -12.77 -3.31
CA PHE A 128 6.06 -12.81 -2.04
C PHE A 128 6.02 -14.21 -1.39
N CYS A 129 4.85 -14.82 -1.32
CA CYS A 129 4.69 -16.15 -0.77
C CYS A 129 5.46 -17.21 -1.58
N ARG A 130 5.42 -17.14 -2.90
CA ARG A 130 6.16 -18.05 -3.78
C ARG A 130 7.67 -17.87 -3.68
N TYR A 131 8.14 -16.63 -3.57
CA TYR A 131 9.55 -16.34 -3.32
C TYR A 131 10.02 -17.03 -2.02
N ASN A 132 9.17 -17.00 -0.98
CA ASN A 132 9.39 -17.66 0.29
C ASN A 132 8.97 -19.15 0.31
N LYS A 133 8.76 -19.78 -0.86
CA LYS A 133 8.46 -21.22 -1.03
C LYS A 133 7.23 -21.70 -0.23
N LYS A 134 6.22 -20.86 -0.08
CA LYS A 134 4.97 -21.22 0.57
C LYS A 134 4.10 -22.09 -0.36
N ARG A 135 3.24 -22.96 0.25
CA ARG A 135 2.30 -23.82 -0.48
C ARG A 135 1.21 -23.02 -1.18
N ASP A 136 0.69 -23.52 -2.30
CA ASP A 136 -0.27 -22.78 -3.14
C ASP A 136 -1.60 -22.50 -2.44
N ILE A 137 -2.20 -23.48 -1.74
CA ILE A 137 -3.52 -23.30 -1.10
C ILE A 137 -3.50 -22.22 -0.01
N PRO A 138 -2.60 -22.26 1.00
CA PRO A 138 -2.50 -21.15 1.97
C PRO A 138 -2.17 -19.81 1.33
N THR A 139 -1.38 -19.81 0.24
CA THR A 139 -1.05 -18.60 -0.51
C THR A 139 -2.29 -17.99 -1.16
N LEU A 140 -3.17 -18.80 -1.76
CA LEU A 140 -4.42 -18.33 -2.37
C LEU A 140 -5.37 -17.76 -1.33
N ILE A 141 -5.56 -18.45 -0.21
CA ILE A 141 -6.39 -17.98 0.91
C ILE A 141 -5.84 -16.62 1.41
N GLY A 142 -4.53 -16.54 1.65
CA GLY A 142 -3.88 -15.30 2.09
C GLY A 142 -4.01 -14.17 1.07
N ALA A 143 -3.88 -14.46 -0.23
CA ALA A 143 -4.00 -13.46 -1.29
C ALA A 143 -5.42 -12.88 -1.40
N ILE A 144 -6.46 -13.71 -1.31
CA ILE A 144 -7.85 -13.25 -1.31
C ILE A 144 -8.14 -12.45 -0.03
N SER A 145 -7.70 -12.95 1.13
CA SER A 145 -7.85 -12.22 2.40
C SER A 145 -7.12 -10.87 2.39
N TYR A 146 -5.95 -10.79 1.77
CA TYR A 146 -5.18 -9.57 1.63
C TYR A 146 -5.86 -8.58 0.68
N ALA A 147 -6.33 -9.04 -0.49
CA ALA A 147 -7.02 -8.21 -1.48
C ALA A 147 -8.38 -7.69 -1.00
N PHE A 148 -9.11 -8.47 -0.17
CA PHE A 148 -10.45 -8.14 0.33
C PHE A 148 -10.50 -7.93 1.85
N CYS A 149 -9.38 -7.54 2.48
CA CYS A 149 -9.42 -7.14 3.89
C CYS A 149 -10.24 -5.85 4.08
N GLY A 150 -10.69 -5.60 5.30
CA GLY A 150 -11.50 -4.41 5.63
C GLY A 150 -10.83 -3.11 5.18
N PHE A 151 -9.51 -2.96 5.38
CA PHE A 151 -8.75 -1.80 4.90
C PHE A 151 -8.82 -1.67 3.36
N SER A 152 -8.65 -2.77 2.64
CA SER A 152 -8.66 -2.75 1.17
C SER A 152 -10.02 -2.32 0.62
N ILE A 153 -11.12 -2.82 1.17
CA ILE A 153 -12.48 -2.44 0.77
C ILE A 153 -12.75 -0.99 1.13
N TYR A 154 -12.43 -0.59 2.37
CA TYR A 154 -12.64 0.77 2.85
C TYR A 154 -11.83 1.80 2.07
N ALA A 155 -10.52 1.59 1.96
CA ALA A 155 -9.63 2.48 1.22
C ALA A 155 -9.92 2.45 -0.29
N GLY A 156 -10.28 1.29 -0.85
CA GLY A 156 -10.63 1.16 -2.27
C GLY A 156 -11.78 2.05 -2.69
N ILE A 157 -12.78 2.23 -1.83
CA ILE A 157 -13.93 3.09 -2.11
C ILE A 157 -13.60 4.55 -1.77
N ARG A 158 -12.93 4.82 -0.65
CA ARG A 158 -12.76 6.19 -0.12
C ARG A 158 -11.47 6.86 -0.57
N HIS A 159 -10.35 6.15 -0.48
CA HIS A 159 -9.01 6.67 -0.78
C HIS A 159 -8.20 5.64 -1.59
N PRO A 160 -8.53 5.41 -2.86
CA PRO A 160 -7.98 4.30 -3.65
C PRO A 160 -6.45 4.34 -3.80
N TYR A 161 -5.83 5.49 -3.69
CA TYR A 161 -4.37 5.64 -3.75
C TYR A 161 -3.64 4.94 -2.60
N PHE A 162 -4.32 4.71 -1.47
CA PHE A 162 -3.79 3.98 -0.31
C PHE A 162 -3.52 2.51 -0.61
N LEU A 163 -4.22 1.93 -1.58
CA LEU A 163 -4.02 0.56 -2.01
C LEU A 163 -2.65 0.32 -2.66
N ASN A 164 -1.99 1.36 -3.14
CA ASN A 164 -0.65 1.25 -3.71
C ASN A 164 0.36 0.71 -2.68
N ALA A 165 0.21 1.07 -1.41
CA ALA A 165 1.05 0.55 -0.32
C ALA A 165 0.93 -0.98 -0.17
N MET A 166 -0.26 -1.53 -0.39
CA MET A 166 -0.50 -2.98 -0.35
C MET A 166 0.20 -3.72 -1.49
N ILE A 167 0.36 -3.08 -2.65
CA ILE A 167 1.13 -3.65 -3.76
C ILE A 167 2.63 -3.56 -3.48
N LEU A 168 3.08 -2.40 -2.99
CA LEU A 168 4.50 -2.10 -2.82
C LEU A 168 5.13 -2.85 -1.65
N LEU A 169 4.40 -3.07 -0.54
CA LEU A 169 4.93 -3.77 0.63
C LEU A 169 5.52 -5.14 0.30
N PRO A 170 4.81 -6.09 -0.32
CA PRO A 170 5.38 -7.38 -0.67
C PRO A 170 6.59 -7.27 -1.61
N ILE A 171 6.58 -6.30 -2.53
CA ILE A 171 7.66 -6.07 -3.50
C ILE A 171 8.92 -5.56 -2.79
N ILE A 172 8.78 -4.61 -1.85
CA ILE A 172 9.88 -4.10 -1.02
C ILE A 172 10.51 -5.24 -0.23
N LEU A 173 9.69 -6.08 0.41
CA LEU A 173 10.17 -7.21 1.20
C LEU A 173 10.91 -8.24 0.34
N ILE A 174 10.44 -8.55 -0.87
CA ILE A 174 11.17 -9.40 -1.82
C ILE A 174 12.50 -8.75 -2.22
N GLY A 175 12.48 -7.44 -2.55
CA GLY A 175 13.67 -6.68 -2.90
C GLY A 175 14.71 -6.72 -1.79
N PHE A 176 14.30 -6.51 -0.56
CA PHE A 176 15.14 -6.58 0.63
C PHE A 176 15.74 -7.99 0.82
N GLU A 177 14.93 -9.04 0.74
CA GLU A 177 15.43 -10.42 0.86
C GLU A 177 16.39 -10.80 -0.27
N LYS A 178 16.13 -10.38 -1.51
CA LYS A 178 17.05 -10.58 -2.64
C LYS A 178 18.37 -9.84 -2.44
N LEU A 179 18.32 -8.64 -1.86
CA LEU A 179 19.52 -7.89 -1.49
C LEU A 179 20.37 -8.64 -0.47
N LEU A 180 19.74 -9.27 0.52
CA LEU A 180 20.45 -10.00 1.58
C LEU A 180 20.94 -11.38 1.12
N ARG A 181 20.10 -12.17 0.45
CA ARG A 181 20.35 -13.57 0.10
C ARG A 181 21.11 -13.75 -1.21
N GLU A 182 20.79 -12.89 -2.21
CA GLU A 182 21.28 -13.04 -3.59
C GLU A 182 22.21 -11.90 -4.01
N ASN A 183 22.43 -10.89 -3.17
CA ASN A 183 23.17 -9.66 -3.47
C ASN A 183 22.60 -8.85 -4.66
N LYS A 184 21.31 -9.04 -5.00
CA LYS A 184 20.63 -8.33 -6.09
C LYS A 184 20.00 -7.05 -5.55
N LYS A 185 20.50 -5.89 -5.98
CA LYS A 185 20.16 -4.57 -5.44
C LYS A 185 18.98 -3.91 -6.15
N ILE A 186 18.83 -4.16 -7.46
CA ILE A 186 17.97 -3.37 -8.36
C ILE A 186 16.51 -3.36 -7.90
N LEU A 187 15.94 -4.53 -7.58
CA LEU A 187 14.53 -4.60 -7.17
C LEU A 187 14.27 -3.80 -5.89
N PHE A 188 15.21 -3.84 -4.94
CA PHE A 188 15.08 -3.08 -3.69
C PHE A 188 15.13 -1.57 -3.97
N ILE A 189 16.12 -1.10 -4.74
CA ILE A 189 16.26 0.31 -5.11
C ILE A 189 15.00 0.82 -5.84
N ILE A 190 14.51 0.07 -6.85
CA ILE A 190 13.32 0.46 -7.62
C ILE A 190 12.08 0.47 -6.73
N SER A 191 11.91 -0.51 -5.84
CA SER A 191 10.73 -0.55 -4.97
C SER A 191 10.71 0.59 -3.94
N ILE A 192 11.88 1.02 -3.43
CA ILE A 192 12.00 2.20 -2.57
C ILE A 192 11.69 3.47 -3.38
N PHE A 193 12.29 3.62 -4.56
CA PHE A 193 11.99 4.74 -5.47
C PHE A 193 10.49 4.85 -5.76
N LEU A 194 9.85 3.77 -6.20
CA LEU A 194 8.42 3.79 -6.53
C LEU A 194 7.56 4.12 -5.29
N SER A 195 7.87 3.57 -4.12
CA SER A 195 7.08 3.84 -2.93
C SER A 195 7.18 5.28 -2.46
N SER A 196 8.36 5.91 -2.60
CA SER A 196 8.56 7.31 -2.23
C SER A 196 7.89 8.30 -3.19
N VAL A 197 7.82 7.96 -4.50
CA VAL A 197 7.18 8.80 -5.52
C VAL A 197 5.66 8.66 -5.50
N VAL A 198 5.14 7.44 -5.30
CA VAL A 198 3.69 7.17 -5.37
C VAL A 198 2.92 7.81 -4.22
N ASN A 199 3.45 7.71 -2.99
CA ASN A 199 2.83 8.33 -1.83
C ASN A 199 3.81 8.43 -0.66
N TYR A 200 4.26 9.64 -0.32
CA TYR A 200 5.26 9.88 0.73
C TYR A 200 4.79 9.46 2.13
N TYR A 201 3.49 9.58 2.43
CA TYR A 201 2.93 9.21 3.72
C TYR A 201 3.01 7.69 3.95
N PHE A 202 2.54 6.90 2.96
CA PHE A 202 2.68 5.45 3.03
C PHE A 202 4.12 4.97 2.92
N PHE A 203 4.98 5.70 2.21
CA PHE A 203 6.41 5.42 2.18
C PHE A 203 7.02 5.43 3.58
N TYR A 204 6.67 6.40 4.41
CA TYR A 204 7.08 6.45 5.82
C TYR A 204 6.63 5.21 6.58
N MET A 205 5.36 4.82 6.49
CA MET A 205 4.82 3.63 7.14
C MET A 205 5.50 2.34 6.64
N LEU A 206 5.69 2.21 5.33
CA LEU A 206 6.38 1.06 4.72
C LEU A 206 7.83 0.95 5.20
N THR A 207 8.50 2.08 5.45
CA THR A 207 9.86 2.13 6.01
C THR A 207 9.90 1.58 7.43
N ILE A 208 8.93 1.93 8.27
CA ILE A 208 8.83 1.38 9.64
C ILE A 208 8.63 -0.14 9.59
N ILE A 209 7.70 -0.61 8.74
CA ILE A 209 7.43 -2.04 8.58
C ILE A 209 8.68 -2.77 8.06
N LEU A 210 9.38 -2.19 7.09
CA LEU A 210 10.65 -2.72 6.57
C LEU A 210 11.72 -2.81 7.67
N ALA A 211 11.85 -1.78 8.51
CA ALA A 211 12.82 -1.77 9.62
C ALA A 211 12.53 -2.88 10.64
N ILE A 212 11.26 -3.07 11.00
CA ILE A 212 10.82 -4.15 11.88
C ILE A 212 11.14 -5.52 11.24
N TYR A 213 10.74 -5.70 9.98
CA TYR A 213 10.99 -6.92 9.25
C TYR A 213 12.49 -7.23 9.14
N ALA A 214 13.30 -6.25 8.79
CA ALA A 214 14.76 -6.35 8.68
C ALA A 214 15.40 -6.75 10.01
N SER A 215 14.95 -6.15 11.12
CA SER A 215 15.44 -6.45 12.47
C SER A 215 15.14 -7.90 12.85
N VAL A 216 13.93 -8.39 12.58
CA VAL A 216 13.56 -9.77 12.87
C VAL A 216 14.36 -10.76 12.00
N ILE A 217 14.47 -10.51 10.68
CA ILE A 217 15.26 -11.35 9.78
C ILE A 217 16.72 -11.36 10.21
N TYR A 218 17.30 -10.20 10.55
CA TYR A 218 18.68 -10.16 11.03
C TYR A 218 18.87 -10.98 12.31
N PHE A 219 17.99 -10.80 13.30
CA PHE A 219 18.09 -11.48 14.59
C PHE A 219 18.04 -13.00 14.44
N TYR A 220 17.14 -13.53 13.61
CA TYR A 220 16.99 -15.00 13.45
C TYR A 220 18.01 -15.63 12.51
N ASP A 221 18.37 -14.95 11.41
CA ASP A 221 19.16 -15.56 10.34
C ASP A 221 20.64 -15.17 10.34
N TYR A 222 20.96 -13.97 10.85
CA TYR A 222 22.29 -13.37 10.66
C TYR A 222 23.03 -13.01 11.95
N ARG A 223 22.39 -12.98 13.11
CA ARG A 223 22.99 -12.56 14.37
C ARG A 223 24.31 -13.28 14.67
N LYS A 224 24.40 -14.57 14.36
CA LYS A 224 25.60 -15.39 14.61
C LYS A 224 26.83 -14.97 13.75
N LYS A 225 26.65 -14.16 12.72
CA LYS A 225 27.74 -13.70 11.84
C LYS A 225 28.56 -12.55 12.43
N GLY A 226 28.23 -12.07 13.61
CA GLY A 226 28.97 -11.07 14.35
C GLY A 226 28.72 -9.63 13.93
N ILE A 227 29.28 -8.69 14.74
CA ILE A 227 29.01 -7.25 14.64
C ILE A 227 29.54 -6.63 13.34
N LYS A 228 30.70 -7.08 12.84
CA LYS A 228 31.27 -6.58 11.57
C LYS A 228 30.33 -6.86 10.39
N TYR A 229 29.69 -8.04 10.38
CA TYR A 229 28.72 -8.40 9.36
C TYR A 229 27.45 -7.53 9.48
N PHE A 230 27.03 -7.20 10.70
CA PHE A 230 25.92 -6.29 10.95
C PHE A 230 26.13 -4.94 10.29
N PHE A 231 27.22 -4.25 10.63
CA PHE A 231 27.50 -2.92 10.07
C PHE A 231 27.67 -2.95 8.54
N ARG A 232 28.35 -3.97 8.01
CA ARG A 232 28.49 -4.12 6.55
C ARG A 232 27.13 -4.28 5.87
N THR A 233 26.23 -5.06 6.46
CA THR A 233 24.88 -5.29 5.92
C THR A 233 24.02 -4.04 6.05
N LEU A 234 24.08 -3.38 7.20
CA LEU A 234 23.39 -2.11 7.44
C LEU A 234 23.78 -1.05 6.42
N LEU A 235 25.08 -0.82 6.23
CA LEU A 235 25.60 0.15 5.25
C LEU A 235 25.15 -0.20 3.83
N LYS A 236 25.14 -1.49 3.47
CA LYS A 236 24.68 -1.95 2.16
C LYS A 236 23.18 -1.67 1.96
N VAL A 237 22.35 -1.99 2.95
CA VAL A 237 20.90 -1.74 2.90
C VAL A 237 20.62 -0.24 2.88
N ALA A 238 21.26 0.52 3.77
CA ALA A 238 21.12 1.97 3.84
C ALA A 238 21.57 2.65 2.53
N GLY A 239 22.68 2.23 1.94
CA GLY A 239 23.15 2.76 0.65
C GLY A 239 22.16 2.51 -0.48
N CYS A 240 21.61 1.29 -0.59
CA CYS A 240 20.58 0.99 -1.60
C CYS A 240 19.28 1.77 -1.35
N TYR A 241 18.89 1.94 -0.09
CA TYR A 241 17.73 2.71 0.33
C TYR A 241 17.90 4.20 -0.04
N LEU A 242 19.05 4.79 0.29
CA LEU A 242 19.37 6.17 -0.06
C LEU A 242 19.39 6.41 -1.58
N ILE A 243 19.94 5.48 -2.37
CA ILE A 243 19.87 5.58 -3.83
C ILE A 243 18.41 5.64 -4.30
N GLY A 244 17.53 4.80 -3.75
CA GLY A 244 16.10 4.83 -4.08
C GLY A 244 15.45 6.18 -3.77
N ILE A 245 15.76 6.78 -2.61
CA ILE A 245 15.29 8.11 -2.23
C ILE A 245 15.87 9.20 -3.13
N LEU A 246 17.16 9.17 -3.41
CA LEU A 246 17.81 10.18 -4.27
C LEU A 246 17.22 10.19 -5.68
N LEU A 247 16.89 9.03 -6.23
CA LEU A 247 16.18 8.92 -7.52
C LEU A 247 14.81 9.59 -7.50
N SER A 248 14.13 9.62 -6.35
CA SER A 248 12.83 10.27 -6.18
C SER A 248 12.90 11.76 -5.86
N GLY A 249 14.11 12.32 -5.76
CA GLY A 249 14.35 13.68 -5.27
C GLY A 249 13.57 14.77 -6.00
N ILE A 250 13.38 14.63 -7.31
CA ILE A 250 12.61 15.59 -8.14
C ILE A 250 11.16 15.75 -7.62
N VAL A 251 10.57 14.67 -7.11
CA VAL A 251 9.19 14.67 -6.58
C VAL A 251 9.19 14.86 -5.08
N LEU A 252 10.08 14.16 -4.38
CA LEU A 252 10.07 14.07 -2.91
C LEU A 252 10.52 15.39 -2.25
N VAL A 253 11.52 16.10 -2.80
CA VAL A 253 12.02 17.35 -2.21
C VAL A 253 10.96 18.46 -2.22
N PRO A 254 10.30 18.77 -3.35
CA PRO A 254 9.20 19.74 -3.36
C PRO A 254 8.05 19.34 -2.43
N THR A 255 7.73 18.04 -2.37
CA THR A 255 6.67 17.52 -1.51
C THR A 255 6.99 17.72 -0.02
N ILE A 256 8.21 17.42 0.41
CA ILE A 256 8.65 17.66 1.80
C ILE A 256 8.63 19.15 2.10
N HIS A 257 9.11 19.98 1.19
CA HIS A 257 9.10 21.45 1.36
C HIS A 257 7.65 21.96 1.53
N ALA A 258 6.72 21.53 0.67
CA ALA A 258 5.31 21.90 0.77
C ALA A 258 4.69 21.42 2.10
N PHE A 259 5.02 20.20 2.55
CA PHE A 259 4.54 19.67 3.83
C PHE A 259 5.05 20.48 5.03
N LEU A 260 6.34 20.79 5.07
CA LEU A 260 6.97 21.55 6.18
C LEU A 260 6.42 22.98 6.28
N ASN A 261 5.99 23.58 5.17
CA ASN A 261 5.40 24.93 5.14
C ASN A 261 3.86 24.90 5.27
N SER A 262 3.25 23.74 5.48
CA SER A 262 1.81 23.63 5.69
C SER A 262 1.45 23.86 7.16
N ALA A 263 0.27 24.44 7.44
CA ALA A 263 -0.27 24.59 8.79
C ALA A 263 -0.44 23.26 9.55
N ARG A 264 -0.33 22.13 8.85
CA ARG A 264 -0.40 20.78 9.43
C ARG A 264 0.89 20.37 10.17
N SER A 265 2.02 21.01 9.89
CA SER A 265 3.29 20.75 10.60
C SER A 265 3.27 21.25 12.05
N ASP A 266 2.39 22.22 12.38
CA ASP A 266 2.38 22.91 13.68
C ASP A 266 1.40 22.29 14.68
N THR A 267 0.72 21.20 14.34
CA THR A 267 -0.25 20.57 15.24
C THR A 267 0.43 19.71 16.32
N GLU A 268 0.40 20.18 17.56
CA GLU A 268 0.76 19.37 18.73
C GLU A 268 -0.21 18.20 18.90
N THR A 269 0.28 16.99 18.77
CA THR A 269 -0.51 15.78 19.04
C THR A 269 -0.28 15.30 20.46
N VAL A 270 -1.19 15.59 21.34
CA VAL A 270 -1.20 15.00 22.69
C VAL A 270 -1.95 13.68 22.65
N THR A 271 -1.22 12.58 22.51
CA THR A 271 -1.78 11.25 22.66
C THR A 271 -1.65 10.78 24.09
N ARG A 272 -2.77 10.64 24.78
CA ARG A 272 -2.81 10.10 26.14
C ARG A 272 -3.32 8.66 26.12
N PHE A 273 -2.75 7.80 26.97
CA PHE A 273 -3.36 6.51 27.29
C PHE A 273 -4.72 6.75 27.91
N SER A 274 -5.81 6.47 27.21
CA SER A 274 -7.16 6.63 27.70
C SER A 274 -7.96 5.33 27.53
N GLY A 275 -8.81 5.02 28.50
CA GLY A 275 -9.72 3.88 28.38
C GLY A 275 -10.61 3.96 27.13
N ASN A 276 -10.97 5.17 26.72
CA ASN A 276 -11.76 5.42 25.51
C ASN A 276 -11.06 4.95 24.22
N TYR A 277 -9.72 4.95 24.17
CA TYR A 277 -8.99 4.41 23.01
C TYR A 277 -9.29 2.93 22.82
N TYR A 278 -9.18 2.13 23.88
CA TYR A 278 -9.38 0.68 23.80
C TYR A 278 -10.83 0.31 23.57
N GLN A 279 -11.77 1.05 24.18
CA GLN A 279 -13.19 0.88 23.92
C GLN A 279 -13.52 1.19 22.46
N ASN A 280 -13.07 2.32 21.94
CA ASN A 280 -13.25 2.70 20.54
C ASN A 280 -12.55 1.74 19.60
N PHE A 281 -11.35 1.26 19.95
CA PHE A 281 -10.63 0.24 19.18
C PHE A 281 -11.47 -1.02 19.03
N LEU A 282 -12.01 -1.57 20.13
CA LEU A 282 -12.86 -2.76 20.11
C LEU A 282 -14.17 -2.50 19.34
N MET A 283 -14.85 -1.40 19.63
CA MET A 283 -16.13 -1.08 18.99
C MET A 283 -15.98 -0.85 17.49
N ASN A 284 -14.92 -0.20 17.04
CA ASN A 284 -14.66 0.03 15.62
C ASN A 284 -14.32 -1.26 14.86
N HIS A 285 -13.72 -2.25 15.54
CA HIS A 285 -13.43 -3.56 14.95
C HIS A 285 -14.67 -4.45 14.87
N LEU A 286 -15.61 -4.31 15.81
CA LEU A 286 -16.84 -5.09 15.89
C LEU A 286 -17.99 -4.43 15.12
N ASN A 287 -17.93 -3.12 14.88
CA ASN A 287 -19.02 -2.36 14.26
C ASN A 287 -18.85 -2.29 12.74
N ILE A 288 -19.71 -2.98 12.02
CA ILE A 288 -19.76 -3.02 10.55
C ILE A 288 -20.10 -1.65 9.94
N ASN A 289 -20.80 -0.80 10.69
CA ASN A 289 -21.22 0.54 10.27
C ASN A 289 -20.25 1.65 10.68
N GLY A 290 -19.09 1.30 11.23
CA GLY A 290 -18.11 2.27 11.72
C GLY A 290 -17.61 3.23 10.65
N THR A 291 -17.61 4.51 11.00
CA THR A 291 -17.06 5.60 10.15
C THR A 291 -15.55 5.79 10.34
N SER A 292 -14.92 4.96 11.16
CA SER A 292 -13.50 5.11 11.50
C SER A 292 -12.59 4.38 10.51
N TRP A 293 -11.42 4.94 10.30
CA TRP A 293 -10.34 4.40 9.48
C TRP A 293 -9.80 3.04 9.94
N MET A 294 -10.15 2.61 11.16
CA MET A 294 -9.72 1.34 11.76
C MET A 294 -10.64 0.16 11.43
N VAL A 295 -11.41 0.20 10.36
CA VAL A 295 -12.23 -0.95 9.95
C VAL A 295 -11.33 -2.07 9.45
N ILE A 296 -10.72 -2.76 10.39
CA ILE A 296 -10.07 -4.05 10.14
C ILE A 296 -11.19 -5.10 10.22
N GLY A 297 -11.97 -5.35 9.26
CA GLY A 297 -13.10 -6.29 9.36
C GLY A 297 -12.74 -7.57 10.11
N LEU A 298 -13.71 -8.19 10.76
CA LEU A 298 -13.55 -9.42 11.56
C LEU A 298 -12.69 -10.49 10.85
N THR A 299 -12.86 -10.64 9.53
CA THR A 299 -12.07 -11.55 8.71
C THR A 299 -10.56 -11.25 8.74
N SER A 300 -10.18 -9.97 8.78
CA SER A 300 -8.78 -9.54 8.81
C SER A 300 -8.11 -9.83 10.16
N LEU A 301 -8.87 -9.96 11.25
CA LEU A 301 -8.39 -10.36 12.56
C LEU A 301 -8.43 -11.87 12.74
N PHE A 302 -9.55 -12.52 12.39
CA PHE A 302 -9.74 -13.94 12.62
C PHE A 302 -8.78 -14.81 11.80
N ILE A 303 -8.53 -14.49 10.54
CA ILE A 303 -7.64 -15.30 9.70
C ILE A 303 -6.20 -15.33 10.23
N PRO A 304 -5.55 -14.20 10.58
CA PRO A 304 -4.23 -14.23 11.21
C PRO A 304 -4.22 -14.93 12.57
N LEU A 305 -5.22 -14.71 13.42
CA LEU A 305 -5.33 -15.36 14.72
C LEU A 305 -5.47 -16.88 14.60
N LEU A 306 -6.37 -17.35 13.72
CA LEU A 306 -6.50 -18.78 13.42
C LEU A 306 -5.20 -19.34 12.81
N SER A 307 -4.55 -18.61 11.91
CA SER A 307 -3.29 -19.02 11.33
C SER A 307 -2.22 -19.21 12.40
N VAL A 308 -2.12 -18.29 13.37
CA VAL A 308 -1.19 -18.38 14.50
C VAL A 308 -1.55 -19.55 15.44
N ALA A 309 -2.85 -19.76 15.74
CA ALA A 309 -3.32 -20.84 16.58
C ALA A 309 -2.96 -22.24 16.04
N PHE A 310 -3.01 -22.40 14.71
CA PHE A 310 -2.64 -23.67 14.05
C PHE A 310 -1.17 -23.75 13.64
N MET A 311 -0.36 -22.72 13.89
CA MET A 311 1.06 -22.72 13.59
C MET A 311 1.87 -23.55 14.59
N ASN A 312 2.76 -24.37 14.06
CA ASN A 312 3.81 -24.95 14.90
C ASN A 312 4.80 -23.83 15.30
N ILE A 313 4.74 -23.43 16.57
CA ILE A 313 5.51 -22.30 17.13
C ILE A 313 7.02 -22.49 16.93
N LYS A 314 7.53 -23.71 17.12
CA LYS A 314 8.97 -24.01 16.99
C LYS A 314 9.50 -23.69 15.59
N ASN A 315 8.70 -23.98 14.55
CA ASN A 315 9.12 -23.81 13.15
C ASN A 315 8.80 -22.41 12.57
N ASN A 316 7.96 -21.62 13.25
CA ASN A 316 7.45 -20.35 12.73
C ASN A 316 7.80 -19.13 13.60
N LYS A 317 8.84 -19.23 14.43
CA LYS A 317 9.25 -18.17 15.38
C LYS A 317 9.31 -16.77 14.77
N LYS A 318 9.90 -16.62 13.57
CA LYS A 318 9.98 -15.31 12.88
C LYS A 318 8.61 -14.70 12.60
N THR A 319 7.71 -15.48 12.01
CA THR A 319 6.35 -15.04 11.66
C THR A 319 5.58 -14.64 12.92
N ILE A 320 5.70 -15.43 13.98
CA ILE A 320 5.07 -15.16 15.27
C ILE A 320 5.65 -13.90 15.91
N THR A 321 6.97 -13.70 15.87
CA THR A 321 7.61 -12.49 16.39
C THR A 321 7.12 -11.24 15.64
N ILE A 322 7.06 -11.29 14.30
CA ILE A 322 6.52 -10.17 13.51
C ILE A 322 5.06 -9.91 13.89
N PHE A 323 4.24 -10.96 14.02
CA PHE A 323 2.85 -10.83 14.40
C PHE A 323 2.69 -10.18 15.79
N ILE A 324 3.46 -10.63 16.80
CA ILE A 324 3.44 -10.06 18.15
C ILE A 324 3.84 -8.57 18.12
N ILE A 325 4.90 -8.21 17.39
CA ILE A 325 5.33 -6.81 17.27
C ILE A 325 4.21 -5.97 16.64
N MET A 326 3.56 -6.46 15.58
CA MET A 326 2.45 -5.74 14.95
C MET A 326 1.24 -5.57 15.89
N VAL A 327 0.91 -6.60 16.67
CA VAL A 327 -0.16 -6.50 17.70
C VAL A 327 0.22 -5.48 18.77
N ILE A 328 1.46 -5.48 19.25
CA ILE A 328 1.93 -4.48 20.23
C ILE A 328 1.81 -3.07 19.65
N MET A 329 2.21 -2.86 18.40
CA MET A 329 2.08 -1.55 17.73
C MET A 329 0.62 -1.08 17.66
N LEU A 330 -0.33 -1.99 17.41
CA LEU A 330 -1.76 -1.66 17.41
C LEU A 330 -2.31 -1.34 18.82
N LEU A 331 -1.75 -1.98 19.85
CA LEU A 331 -2.18 -1.76 21.24
C LEU A 331 -1.57 -0.52 21.89
N VAL A 332 -0.54 0.09 21.30
CA VAL A 332 0.10 1.30 21.82
C VAL A 332 -0.52 2.53 21.15
N PRO A 333 -1.35 3.34 21.84
CA PRO A 333 -2.08 4.46 21.25
C PRO A 333 -1.18 5.48 20.54
N GLN A 334 0.02 5.73 21.07
CA GLN A 334 0.99 6.68 20.50
C GLN A 334 1.51 6.25 19.12
N ILE A 335 1.49 4.96 18.82
CA ILE A 335 1.92 4.40 17.53
C ILE A 335 0.73 4.28 16.58
N ALA A 336 -0.43 3.88 17.13
CA ALA A 336 -1.63 3.58 16.36
C ALA A 336 -2.51 4.82 16.10
N SER A 337 -2.38 5.88 16.94
CA SER A 337 -3.12 7.11 16.68
C SER A 337 -2.52 7.80 15.47
N ASP A 338 -3.27 7.84 14.38
CA ASP A 338 -3.01 8.80 13.33
C ASP A 338 -2.95 10.20 13.94
N ARG A 339 -1.88 10.91 13.66
CA ARG A 339 -1.86 12.34 13.88
C ARG A 339 -3.05 12.87 13.12
N LYS A 340 -4.05 13.41 13.81
CA LYS A 340 -5.33 13.92 13.25
C LYS A 340 -5.17 14.93 12.10
N SER A 341 -3.98 15.13 11.63
CA SER A 341 -3.56 16.18 10.70
C SER A 341 -3.33 15.70 9.27
N VAL A 342 -3.70 14.50 8.88
CA VAL A 342 -3.37 14.00 7.53
C VAL A 342 -4.64 13.73 6.69
N VAL A 343 -5.76 14.31 7.05
CA VAL A 343 -6.92 14.35 6.14
C VAL A 343 -7.46 15.77 6.06
#